data_e72d116e2d089bf704c7d5381c18e6e6
#
_entry.id   e72d116e2d089bf704c7d5381c18e6e6
#
_cell.length_a   1.000
_cell.length_b   1.000
_cell.length_c   1.000
_cell.angle_alpha   90.00
_cell.angle_beta   90.00
_cell.angle_gamma   90.00
#
_symmetry.space_group_name_H-M   'P 1'
#
loop_
_entity.id
_entity.type
_entity.pdbx_description
1 polymer ?
#
loop_
_entity_poly.entity_id
_entity_poly.type
_entity_poly.pdbx_seq_one_letter_code
_entity_poly.pdbx_strand_id
1 'polypeptide(L)'
;QRLNRLHIRTDAALAALQAALDRRAAVIAALLPGTHSLASAAEAEPLVQGGFEDRAARERDLSDALVPLGEDLPAQLVDAEVRVQLAHRFYNDAVADTRDLRLRPMVRLLRLGGTAPLPEFFAYYS
;
A
#
# COMPACT_ATOMS: atom_id res chain seq x y z
N GLN A 1 25.03 -4.60 -2.54
CA GLN A 1 24.69 -5.04 -1.19
C GLN A 1 23.28 -5.59 -1.11
N ARG A 2 23.12 -6.64 -0.33
CA ARG A 2 21.80 -7.26 -0.12
C ARG A 2 20.79 -6.30 0.46
N LEU A 3 21.18 -5.55 1.49
CA LEU A 3 20.25 -4.64 2.17
C LEU A 3 19.82 -3.49 1.25
N ASN A 4 20.74 -2.94 0.46
CA ASN A 4 20.39 -1.90 -0.52
C ASN A 4 19.39 -2.43 -1.56
N ARG A 5 19.58 -3.67 -2.04
CA ARG A 5 18.64 -4.27 -2.97
C ARG A 5 17.26 -4.48 -2.33
N LEU A 6 17.21 -4.81 -1.05
CA LEU A 6 15.95 -4.96 -0.33
C LEU A 6 15.24 -3.62 -0.15
N HIS A 7 15.98 -2.53 0.10
CA HIS A 7 15.39 -1.20 0.18
C HIS A 7 14.85 -0.75 -1.17
N ILE A 8 15.57 -1.01 -2.25
CA ILE A 8 15.10 -0.70 -3.61
C ILE A 8 13.83 -1.50 -3.91
N ARG A 9 13.81 -2.78 -3.56
CA ARG A 9 12.63 -3.63 -3.72
C ARG A 9 11.44 -3.11 -2.90
N THR A 10 11.68 -2.67 -1.67
CA THR A 10 10.65 -2.11 -0.81
C THR A 10 10.08 -0.83 -1.40
N ASP A 11 10.93 0.07 -1.89
CA ASP A 11 10.50 1.30 -2.53
C ASP A 11 9.67 1.04 -3.78
N ALA A 12 10.10 0.08 -4.61
CA ALA A 12 9.35 -0.31 -5.81
C ALA A 12 8.00 -0.93 -5.44
N ALA A 13 7.96 -1.77 -4.41
CA ALA A 13 6.72 -2.37 -3.95
C ALA A 13 5.77 -1.33 -3.37
N LEU A 14 6.29 -0.31 -2.68
CA LEU A 14 5.49 0.79 -2.16
C LEU A 14 4.89 1.61 -3.29
N ALA A 15 5.67 1.92 -4.31
CA ALA A 15 5.17 2.64 -5.48
C ALA A 15 4.09 1.85 -6.22
N ALA A 16 4.25 0.53 -6.32
CA ALA A 16 3.25 -0.34 -6.93
C ALA A 16 1.96 -0.39 -6.11
N LEU A 17 2.08 -0.41 -4.78
CA LEU A 17 0.92 -0.37 -3.90
C LEU A 17 0.16 0.95 -4.05
N GLN A 18 0.88 2.07 -4.05
CA GLN A 18 0.26 3.38 -4.28
C GLN A 18 -0.46 3.44 -5.61
N ALA A 19 0.17 2.95 -6.68
CA ALA A 19 -0.45 2.93 -8.01
C ALA A 19 -1.73 2.07 -8.03
N ALA A 20 -1.71 0.92 -7.35
CA ALA A 20 -2.88 0.05 -7.26
C ALA A 20 -4.02 0.71 -6.47
N LEU A 21 -3.69 1.40 -5.38
CA LEU A 21 -4.67 2.13 -4.59
C LEU A 21 -5.26 3.31 -5.38
N ASP A 22 -4.42 4.04 -6.10
CA ASP A 22 -4.88 5.15 -6.94
C ASP A 22 -5.80 4.67 -8.06
N ARG A 23 -5.47 3.53 -8.66
CA ARG A 23 -6.34 2.92 -9.68
C ARG A 23 -7.68 2.50 -9.09
N ARG A 24 -7.67 1.90 -7.90
CA ARG A 24 -8.91 1.52 -7.20
C ARG A 24 -9.78 2.75 -6.95
N ALA A 25 -9.20 3.84 -6.46
CA ALA A 25 -9.91 5.08 -6.23
C ALA A 25 -10.53 5.62 -7.53
N ALA A 26 -9.78 5.62 -8.61
CA ALA A 26 -10.26 6.08 -9.92
C ALA A 26 -11.40 5.20 -10.45
N VAL A 27 -11.31 3.88 -10.28
CA VAL A 27 -12.36 2.95 -10.69
C VAL A 27 -13.64 3.19 -9.89
N ILE A 28 -13.53 3.38 -8.59
CA ILE A 28 -14.68 3.69 -7.74
C ILE A 28 -15.35 4.99 -8.21
N ALA A 29 -14.57 6.04 -8.44
CA ALA A 29 -15.10 7.32 -8.91
C ALA A 29 -15.81 7.20 -10.26
N ALA A 30 -15.31 6.35 -11.15
CA ALA A 30 -15.89 6.15 -12.47
C ALA A 30 -17.20 5.35 -12.43
N LEU A 31 -17.31 4.40 -11.50
CA LEU A 31 -18.43 3.47 -11.46
C LEU A 31 -19.54 3.85 -10.48
N LEU A 32 -19.20 4.55 -9.40
CA LEU A 32 -20.15 4.88 -8.35
C LEU A 32 -20.41 6.38 -8.31
N PRO A 33 -21.66 6.82 -8.56
CA PRO A 33 -22.00 8.24 -8.45
C PRO A 33 -21.76 8.78 -7.03
N GLY A 34 -21.27 9.99 -6.94
CA GLY A 34 -21.09 10.67 -5.66
C GLY A 34 -19.80 10.32 -4.90
N THR A 35 -18.91 9.53 -5.49
CA THR A 35 -17.66 9.13 -4.82
C THR A 35 -16.43 9.90 -5.31
N HIS A 36 -16.61 10.83 -6.24
CA HIS A 36 -15.46 11.54 -6.84
C HIS A 36 -14.63 12.29 -5.79
N SER A 37 -15.26 12.95 -4.84
CA SER A 37 -14.53 13.71 -3.80
C SER A 37 -13.75 12.78 -2.86
N LEU A 38 -14.32 11.61 -2.51
CA LEU A 38 -13.63 10.62 -1.69
C LEU A 38 -12.41 10.07 -2.42
N ALA A 39 -12.56 9.77 -3.71
CA ALA A 39 -11.47 9.26 -4.54
C ALA A 39 -10.36 10.29 -4.69
N SER A 40 -10.71 11.55 -4.95
CA SER A 40 -9.74 12.63 -5.06
C SER A 40 -8.98 12.86 -3.76
N ALA A 41 -9.68 12.79 -2.62
CA ALA A 41 -9.05 12.92 -1.30
C ALA A 41 -8.06 11.78 -1.05
N ALA A 42 -8.39 10.55 -1.47
CA ALA A 42 -7.49 9.42 -1.33
C ALA A 42 -6.24 9.58 -2.20
N GLU A 43 -6.43 9.93 -3.47
CA GLU A 43 -5.31 10.13 -4.39
C GLU A 43 -4.39 11.29 -3.98
N ALA A 44 -4.89 12.24 -3.21
CA ALA A 44 -4.10 13.34 -2.70
C ALA A 44 -3.17 12.95 -1.55
N GLU A 45 -3.34 11.74 -0.99
CA GLU A 45 -2.53 11.26 0.13
C GLU A 45 -1.56 10.18 -0.36
N PRO A 46 -0.32 10.53 -0.73
CA PRO A 46 0.65 9.52 -1.17
C PRO A 46 1.08 8.63 -0.01
N LEU A 47 1.50 7.40 -0.34
CA LEU A 47 2.10 6.51 0.64
C LEU A 47 3.56 6.91 0.87
N VAL A 48 3.84 7.40 2.08
CA VAL A 48 5.21 7.74 2.51
C VAL A 48 5.51 7.00 3.80
N GLN A 49 6.75 6.58 3.97
CA GLN A 49 7.18 5.88 5.18
C GLN A 49 6.92 6.77 6.41
N GLY A 50 6.32 6.16 7.43
CA GLY A 50 5.97 6.86 8.66
C GLY A 50 4.66 7.66 8.58
N GLY A 51 3.99 7.67 7.43
CA GLY A 51 2.78 8.46 7.22
C GLY A 51 1.66 7.72 6.50
N PHE A 52 1.53 6.40 6.70
CA PHE A 52 0.51 5.59 6.03
C PHE A 52 -0.90 5.85 6.56
N GLU A 53 -1.02 6.38 7.77
CA GLU A 53 -2.31 6.50 8.43
C GLU A 53 -3.30 7.37 7.67
N ASP A 54 -2.83 8.47 7.09
CA ASP A 54 -3.69 9.38 6.34
C ASP A 54 -4.29 8.68 5.10
N ARG A 55 -3.44 7.97 4.34
CA ARG A 55 -3.95 7.23 3.18
C ARG A 55 -4.87 6.08 3.61
N ALA A 56 -4.53 5.38 4.68
CA ALA A 56 -5.37 4.30 5.20
C ALA A 56 -6.75 4.82 5.60
N ALA A 57 -6.83 6.01 6.21
CA ALA A 57 -8.10 6.62 6.55
C ALA A 57 -8.95 6.92 5.30
N ARG A 58 -8.33 7.44 4.25
CA ARG A 58 -9.04 7.72 2.99
C ARG A 58 -9.50 6.44 2.31
N GLU A 59 -8.71 5.37 2.39
CA GLU A 59 -9.11 4.08 1.83
C GLU A 59 -10.28 3.47 2.61
N ARG A 60 -10.33 3.65 3.92
CA ARG A 60 -11.50 3.24 4.72
C ARG A 60 -12.77 3.99 4.29
N ASP A 61 -12.67 5.28 4.03
CA ASP A 61 -13.80 6.07 3.54
C ASP A 61 -14.32 5.51 2.21
N LEU A 62 -13.41 5.16 1.29
CA LEU A 62 -13.79 4.55 0.02
C LEU A 62 -14.45 3.20 0.23
N SER A 63 -13.90 2.36 1.10
CA SER A 63 -14.45 1.04 1.39
C SER A 63 -15.85 1.15 2.00
N ASP A 64 -16.07 2.13 2.87
CA ASP A 64 -17.38 2.39 3.45
C ASP A 64 -18.41 2.75 2.39
N ALA A 65 -18.01 3.48 1.36
CA ALA A 65 -18.88 3.83 0.25
C ALA A 65 -19.30 2.62 -0.59
N LEU A 66 -18.55 1.50 -0.53
CA LEU A 66 -18.88 0.28 -1.24
C LEU A 66 -19.83 -0.63 -0.47
N VAL A 67 -20.00 -0.42 0.83
CA VAL A 67 -20.82 -1.29 1.69
C VAL A 67 -22.25 -1.49 1.14
N PRO A 68 -22.95 -0.45 0.65
CA PRO A 68 -24.30 -0.65 0.13
C PRO A 68 -24.41 -1.59 -1.07
N LEU A 69 -23.31 -1.83 -1.78
CA LEU A 69 -23.31 -2.73 -2.95
C LEU A 69 -23.31 -4.20 -2.54
N GLY A 70 -22.94 -4.51 -1.30
CA GLY A 70 -22.84 -5.89 -0.82
C GLY A 70 -21.88 -6.71 -1.67
N GLU A 71 -22.37 -7.82 -2.23
CA GLU A 71 -21.56 -8.70 -3.08
C GLU A 71 -21.67 -8.36 -4.57
N ASP A 72 -22.52 -7.38 -4.94
CA ASP A 72 -22.77 -7.00 -6.33
C ASP A 72 -21.76 -5.95 -6.80
N LEU A 73 -20.47 -6.33 -6.81
CA LEU A 73 -19.41 -5.43 -7.24
C LEU A 73 -19.17 -5.57 -8.74
N PRO A 74 -19.03 -4.44 -9.48
CA PRO A 74 -18.65 -4.50 -10.88
C PRO A 74 -17.31 -5.22 -11.08
N ALA A 75 -17.18 -5.93 -12.20
CA ALA A 75 -15.99 -6.73 -12.49
C ALA A 75 -14.70 -5.88 -12.47
N GLN A 76 -14.76 -4.65 -12.95
CA GLN A 76 -13.62 -3.74 -12.94
C GLN A 76 -13.16 -3.41 -11.53
N LEU A 77 -14.10 -3.28 -10.59
CA LEU A 77 -13.79 -3.01 -9.20
C LEU A 77 -13.18 -4.24 -8.53
N VAL A 78 -13.73 -5.43 -8.83
CA VAL A 78 -13.16 -6.68 -8.32
C VAL A 78 -11.72 -6.83 -8.80
N ASP A 79 -11.44 -6.54 -10.07
CA ASP A 79 -10.07 -6.58 -10.60
C ASP A 79 -9.16 -5.58 -9.88
N ALA A 80 -9.65 -4.36 -9.63
CA ALA A 80 -8.87 -3.35 -8.91
C ALA A 80 -8.56 -3.80 -7.48
N GLU A 81 -9.52 -4.43 -6.80
CA GLU A 81 -9.34 -4.98 -5.46
C GLU A 81 -8.27 -6.08 -5.44
N VAL A 82 -8.32 -6.99 -6.40
CA VAL A 82 -7.34 -8.07 -6.50
C VAL A 82 -5.93 -7.50 -6.68
N ARG A 83 -5.79 -6.47 -7.50
CA ARG A 83 -4.49 -5.82 -7.73
C ARG A 83 -3.96 -5.13 -6.47
N VAL A 84 -4.84 -4.50 -5.69
CA VAL A 84 -4.45 -3.91 -4.40
C VAL A 84 -4.00 -5.00 -3.43
N GLN A 85 -4.76 -6.09 -3.32
CA GLN A 85 -4.40 -7.20 -2.44
C GLN A 85 -3.03 -7.77 -2.80
N LEU A 86 -2.77 -7.96 -4.08
CA LEU A 86 -1.50 -8.50 -4.54
C LEU A 86 -0.34 -7.54 -4.27
N ALA A 87 -0.53 -6.26 -4.57
CA ALA A 87 0.50 -5.24 -4.31
C ALA A 87 0.78 -5.09 -2.81
N HIS A 88 -0.26 -5.14 -1.99
CA HIS A 88 -0.16 -5.09 -0.53
C HIS A 88 0.66 -6.26 0.00
N ARG A 89 0.37 -7.45 -0.49
CA ARG A 89 1.10 -8.66 -0.09
C ARG A 89 2.58 -8.56 -0.47
N PHE A 90 2.88 -8.13 -1.69
CA PHE A 90 4.26 -7.97 -2.13
C PHE A 90 5.01 -6.92 -1.31
N TYR A 91 4.34 -5.82 -0.98
CA TYR A 91 4.95 -4.80 -0.13
C TYR A 91 5.27 -5.35 1.26
N ASN A 92 4.32 -6.01 1.90
CA ASN A 92 4.52 -6.56 3.24
C ASN A 92 5.59 -7.65 3.25
N ASP A 93 5.68 -8.47 2.19
CA ASP A 93 6.75 -9.46 2.06
C ASP A 93 8.12 -8.77 1.95
N ALA A 94 8.22 -7.69 1.17
CA ALA A 94 9.45 -6.93 1.05
C ALA A 94 9.87 -6.29 2.37
N VAL A 95 8.89 -5.76 3.13
CA VAL A 95 9.15 -5.19 4.47
C VAL A 95 9.65 -6.27 5.42
N ALA A 96 9.02 -7.44 5.42
CA ALA A 96 9.42 -8.54 6.30
C ALA A 96 10.85 -8.99 6.02
N ASP A 97 11.23 -9.11 4.74
CA ASP A 97 12.59 -9.47 4.35
C ASP A 97 13.61 -8.42 4.79
N THR A 98 13.28 -7.15 4.63
CA THR A 98 14.16 -6.05 5.03
C THR A 98 14.33 -6.03 6.56
N ARG A 99 13.25 -6.16 7.32
CA ARG A 99 13.29 -6.19 8.79
C ARG A 99 14.10 -7.37 9.29
N ASP A 100 13.88 -8.55 8.72
CA ASP A 100 14.61 -9.76 9.09
C ASP A 100 16.12 -9.58 8.88
N LEU A 101 16.52 -9.07 7.73
CA LEU A 101 17.93 -8.85 7.43
C LEU A 101 18.57 -7.83 8.37
N ARG A 102 17.87 -6.73 8.67
CA ARG A 102 18.38 -5.70 9.58
C ARG A 102 18.56 -6.20 11.01
N LEU A 103 17.76 -7.17 11.44
CA LEU A 103 17.84 -7.74 12.78
C LEU A 103 18.90 -8.82 12.92
N ARG A 104 19.49 -9.29 11.80
CA ARG A 104 20.57 -10.29 11.87
C ARG A 104 21.82 -9.67 12.51
N PRO A 105 22.46 -10.38 13.46
CA PRO A 105 23.65 -9.84 14.15
C PRO A 105 24.76 -9.44 13.19
N MET A 106 25.01 -10.23 12.14
CA MET A 106 26.04 -9.93 11.16
C MET A 106 25.81 -8.58 10.47
N VAL A 107 24.57 -8.32 10.05
CA VAL A 107 24.23 -7.05 9.40
C VAL A 107 24.42 -5.90 10.38
N ARG A 108 24.04 -6.08 11.63
CA ARG A 108 24.23 -5.06 12.67
C ARG A 108 25.68 -4.75 12.91
N LEU A 109 26.54 -5.77 12.99
CA LEU A 109 27.98 -5.59 13.17
C LEU A 109 28.61 -4.84 11.99
N LEU A 110 28.18 -5.14 10.78
CA LEU A 110 28.69 -4.49 9.58
C LEU A 110 28.04 -3.14 9.29
N ARG A 111 27.03 -2.78 10.08
CA ARG A 111 26.28 -1.52 9.94
C ARG A 111 25.66 -1.33 8.56
N LEU A 112 25.30 -2.42 7.89
CA LEU A 112 24.76 -2.35 6.53
C LEU A 112 23.38 -1.67 6.48
N GLY A 113 22.65 -1.65 7.58
CA GLY A 113 21.36 -1.00 7.64
C GLY A 113 21.31 0.22 8.54
N GLY A 114 22.47 0.74 8.98
CA GLY A 114 22.55 1.68 10.08
C GLY A 114 21.87 3.03 9.86
N THR A 115 21.80 3.50 8.63
CA THR A 115 21.28 4.83 8.33
C THR A 115 19.86 4.81 7.78
N ALA A 116 19.34 3.65 7.38
CA ALA A 116 18.02 3.56 6.79
C ALA A 116 16.98 3.16 7.86
N PRO A 117 15.84 3.84 7.95
CA PRO A 117 14.79 3.44 8.88
C PRO A 117 14.17 2.12 8.45
N LEU A 118 13.56 1.40 9.42
CA LEU A 118 12.80 0.21 9.11
C LEU A 118 11.53 0.59 8.35
N PRO A 119 11.18 -0.15 7.27
CA PRO A 119 9.94 0.12 6.56
C PRO A 119 8.72 -0.14 7.44
N GLU A 120 7.66 0.57 7.14
CA GLU A 120 6.39 0.43 7.82
C GLU A 120 5.51 -0.56 7.08
N PHE A 121 4.81 -1.44 7.83
CA PHE A 121 3.76 -2.28 7.24
C PHE A 121 2.52 -1.45 6.96
N PHE A 122 1.85 -1.75 5.87
CA PHE A 122 0.59 -1.11 5.54
C PHE A 122 -0.58 -1.95 6.01
N ALA A 123 -1.43 -1.36 6.86
CA ALA A 123 -2.67 -2.00 7.31
C ALA A 123 -3.78 -1.61 6.34
N TYR A 124 -4.30 -2.59 5.60
CA TYR A 124 -5.33 -2.38 4.60
C TYR A 124 -6.59 -3.16 4.96
N TYR A 125 -7.69 -2.43 5.07
CA TYR A 125 -9.00 -2.99 5.39
C TYR A 125 -9.97 -2.63 4.27
N SER A 126 -10.37 -3.60 3.52
CA SER A 126 -11.35 -3.39 2.44
C SER A 126 -12.71 -3.98 2.78
#